data_9213ad9081a82466c71f8c075d27d547
#
_entry.id   9213ad9081a82466c71f8c075d27d547
#
_cell.length_a   1.000
_cell.length_b   1.000
_cell.length_c   1.000
_cell.angle_alpha   90.00
_cell.angle_beta   90.00
_cell.angle_gamma   90.00
#
_symmetry.space_group_name_H-M   'P 1'
#
loop_
_entity.id
_entity.type
_entity.pdbx_description
1 polymer ?
#
loop_
_entity_poly.entity_id
_entity_poly.type
_entity_poly.pdbx_seq_one_letter_code
_entity_poly.pdbx_strand_id
1 'polypeptide(L)'
;MSITIRAVGQAARRGATRRIPNAEALLEIVDEWLGETASDTMRGHALGERADDASFVASFHPAARPIRFEATDAGRLTVEAMTVPVGPGYHTFVASLLRRMGDELDIEWSPPEGAEEAPEVDDADEGPAAQRVGRAVLSRATALSRATVSRVPGGGGGPEEELEPSSDPTGAFFSGARADAERGHLAWLRSSLIAVRDARRQGATGLHLATPAGVRYQFDGAVATILGPRDDAWLERALVDPRVAAEIWPWTADAMDARYHLNRALTQLWLEVRWRPPAGDRETAVLDDVLATLRYAYPLEPSLVWPWREWREAFVLRGLTDPATFQMLQRATQQAGLRPPEPPPGTALIGEAAPPPPPPLDPDLIGYRRRPVTIIHEGWALDLPGSFSEERSAEEWSGSDPGRSVTLAATETAVGGAPMSADTFLREFASGLGRDAIEHESGPVRGRARLSSDSSTGVDVATVEGYSAVRGSGAVIRIVIEDPEDWKWALDTWRGLRPA
;
A
#
# COMPACT_ATOMS: atom_id res chain seq x y z
N MET A 1 -5.54 8.95 20.15
CA MET A 1 -6.74 8.22 19.71
C MET A 1 -6.34 7.15 18.71
N SER A 2 -6.73 5.90 18.93
CA SER A 2 -6.48 4.82 17.96
C SER A 2 -7.58 4.87 16.92
N ILE A 3 -7.21 5.02 15.65
CA ILE A 3 -8.10 4.88 14.49
C ILE A 3 -7.96 3.48 13.87
N THR A 4 -7.47 2.55 14.66
CA THR A 4 -7.44 1.12 14.38
C THR A 4 -8.51 0.46 15.21
N ILE A 5 -9.30 -0.39 14.58
CA ILE A 5 -10.31 -1.19 15.26
C ILE A 5 -9.63 -2.47 15.73
N ARG A 6 -9.73 -2.73 17.01
CA ARG A 6 -9.41 -4.02 17.61
C ARG A 6 -10.58 -4.44 18.48
N ALA A 7 -11.20 -5.56 18.15
CA ALA A 7 -12.31 -6.12 18.88
C ALA A 7 -12.08 -7.60 19.14
N VAL A 8 -12.58 -8.09 20.26
CA VAL A 8 -12.58 -9.51 20.60
C VAL A 8 -14.04 -9.92 20.80
N GLY A 9 -14.47 -10.90 20.02
CA GLY A 9 -15.81 -11.45 20.09
C GLY A 9 -15.80 -12.84 20.72
N GLN A 10 -16.81 -13.14 21.50
CA GLN A 10 -17.07 -14.48 22.00
C GLN A 10 -18.32 -15.02 21.32
N ALA A 11 -18.17 -16.08 20.53
CA ALA A 11 -19.29 -16.72 19.86
C ALA A 11 -20.18 -17.45 20.89
N ALA A 12 -21.49 -17.28 20.76
CA ALA A 12 -22.46 -17.99 21.56
C ALA A 12 -22.49 -19.49 21.22
N ARG A 13 -22.99 -20.31 22.15
CA ARG A 13 -23.18 -21.74 21.96
C ARG A 13 -24.32 -21.98 20.96
N ARG A 14 -24.03 -22.65 19.83
CA ARG A 14 -24.99 -22.88 18.76
C ARG A 14 -25.42 -24.34 18.66
N GLY A 15 -26.58 -24.51 18.02
CA GLY A 15 -27.15 -25.83 17.65
C GLY A 15 -27.79 -26.58 18.82
N ALA A 16 -28.37 -27.75 18.51
CA ALA A 16 -29.06 -28.61 19.46
C ALA A 16 -28.15 -29.14 20.58
N THR A 17 -26.84 -29.19 20.32
CA THR A 17 -25.80 -29.65 21.27
C THR A 17 -25.21 -28.52 22.09
N ARG A 18 -25.59 -27.26 21.85
CA ARG A 18 -25.02 -26.03 22.49
C ARG A 18 -23.48 -26.03 22.48
N ARG A 19 -22.86 -26.45 21.41
CA ARG A 19 -21.40 -26.42 21.27
C ARG A 19 -20.93 -25.07 20.76
N ILE A 20 -19.78 -24.65 21.27
CA ILE A 20 -19.03 -23.53 20.71
C ILE A 20 -18.40 -24.03 19.42
N PRO A 21 -18.48 -23.27 18.28
CA PRO A 21 -17.79 -23.65 17.04
C PRO A 21 -16.27 -23.66 17.28
N ASN A 22 -15.56 -24.57 16.65
CA ASN A 22 -14.11 -24.54 16.61
C ASN A 22 -13.62 -23.37 15.72
N ALA A 23 -12.33 -23.10 15.69
CA ALA A 23 -11.74 -21.98 14.95
C ALA A 23 -12.15 -21.98 13.47
N GLU A 24 -11.97 -23.11 12.80
CA GLU A 24 -12.28 -23.28 11.38
C GLU A 24 -13.78 -23.02 11.06
N ALA A 25 -14.66 -23.67 11.81
CA ALA A 25 -16.10 -23.50 11.61
C ALA A 25 -16.58 -22.06 11.92
N LEU A 26 -15.95 -21.39 12.89
CA LEU A 26 -16.26 -19.98 13.18
C LEU A 26 -15.83 -19.07 12.03
N LEU A 27 -14.64 -19.29 11.47
CA LEU A 27 -14.17 -18.51 10.33
C LEU A 27 -14.97 -18.79 9.06
N GLU A 28 -15.42 -20.03 8.81
CA GLU A 28 -16.32 -20.33 7.70
C GLU A 28 -17.65 -19.58 7.82
N ILE A 29 -18.27 -19.58 9.02
CA ILE A 29 -19.49 -18.83 9.28
C ILE A 29 -19.32 -17.34 9.03
N VAL A 30 -18.18 -16.75 9.45
CA VAL A 30 -17.89 -15.33 9.25
C VAL A 30 -17.64 -15.02 7.76
N ASP A 31 -16.92 -15.89 7.05
CA ASP A 31 -16.63 -15.72 5.62
C ASP A 31 -17.91 -15.80 4.77
N GLU A 32 -18.76 -16.81 5.01
CA GLU A 32 -20.05 -16.95 4.35
C GLU A 32 -20.95 -15.74 4.62
N TRP A 33 -21.04 -15.31 5.88
CA TRP A 33 -21.82 -14.13 6.27
C TRP A 33 -21.32 -12.85 5.58
N LEU A 34 -19.99 -12.63 5.52
CA LEU A 34 -19.42 -11.50 4.81
C LEU A 34 -19.72 -11.54 3.32
N GLY A 35 -19.65 -12.73 2.69
CA GLY A 35 -19.99 -12.94 1.30
C GLY A 35 -21.45 -12.59 0.99
N GLU A 36 -22.38 -12.91 1.89
CA GLU A 36 -23.81 -12.58 1.73
C GLU A 36 -24.13 -11.12 2.05
N THR A 37 -23.47 -10.55 3.07
CA THR A 37 -23.85 -9.26 3.66
C THR A 37 -23.12 -8.06 3.06
N ALA A 38 -21.87 -8.25 2.64
CA ALA A 38 -20.97 -7.17 2.27
C ALA A 38 -20.30 -7.35 0.89
N SER A 39 -20.76 -8.30 0.06
CA SER A 39 -20.22 -8.58 -1.28
C SER A 39 -20.17 -7.33 -2.18
N ASP A 40 -21.17 -6.47 -2.11
CA ASP A 40 -21.25 -5.25 -2.92
C ASP A 40 -20.18 -4.21 -2.56
N THR A 41 -19.66 -4.25 -1.33
CA THR A 41 -18.64 -3.32 -0.82
C THR A 41 -17.26 -3.96 -0.75
N MET A 42 -17.16 -5.28 -0.74
CA MET A 42 -15.87 -5.98 -0.78
C MET A 42 -15.24 -5.94 -2.17
N ARG A 43 -13.94 -6.10 -2.20
CA ARG A 43 -13.21 -6.25 -3.47
C ARG A 43 -13.51 -7.62 -4.06
N GLY A 44 -13.84 -7.66 -5.36
CA GLY A 44 -14.28 -8.88 -6.02
C GLY A 44 -13.28 -10.04 -6.05
N HIS A 45 -11.97 -9.76 -5.84
CA HIS A 45 -10.91 -10.76 -5.86
C HIS A 45 -10.34 -11.11 -4.47
N ALA A 46 -10.94 -10.60 -3.40
CA ALA A 46 -10.44 -10.81 -2.03
C ALA A 46 -11.60 -10.78 -1.02
N LEU A 47 -12.55 -11.70 -1.19
CA LEU A 47 -13.69 -11.82 -0.29
C LEU A 47 -13.25 -12.38 1.07
N GLY A 48 -12.60 -13.53 1.09
CA GLY A 48 -12.02 -14.14 2.27
C GLY A 48 -10.84 -14.98 1.85
N GLU A 49 -9.63 -14.47 2.02
CA GLU A 49 -8.41 -15.21 1.71
C GLU A 49 -7.88 -15.85 2.99
N ARG A 50 -7.82 -17.18 3.03
CA ARG A 50 -7.23 -17.91 4.16
C ARG A 50 -5.74 -17.61 4.25
N ALA A 51 -5.33 -17.02 5.36
CA ALA A 51 -3.92 -16.81 5.66
C ALA A 51 -3.31 -18.06 6.30
N ASP A 52 -4.09 -18.77 7.13
CA ASP A 52 -3.78 -20.05 7.77
C ASP A 52 -5.08 -20.69 8.30
N ASP A 53 -4.97 -21.85 8.96
CA ASP A 53 -6.12 -22.59 9.48
C ASP A 53 -6.90 -21.85 10.59
N ALA A 54 -6.31 -20.81 11.19
CA ALA A 54 -6.88 -20.07 12.31
C ALA A 54 -7.17 -18.61 11.97
N SER A 55 -6.92 -18.18 10.75
CA SER A 55 -7.14 -16.78 10.33
C SER A 55 -7.56 -16.65 8.87
N PHE A 56 -8.29 -15.57 8.56
CA PHE A 56 -8.51 -15.12 7.20
C PHE A 56 -8.54 -13.57 7.13
N VAL A 57 -8.46 -13.04 5.93
CA VAL A 57 -8.49 -11.61 5.66
C VAL A 57 -9.57 -11.24 4.67
N ALA A 58 -10.27 -10.12 4.90
CA ALA A 58 -11.25 -9.56 3.99
C ALA A 58 -10.84 -8.15 3.53
N SER A 59 -10.84 -7.91 2.23
CA SER A 59 -10.45 -6.64 1.63
C SER A 59 -11.65 -5.85 1.16
N PHE A 60 -11.73 -4.59 1.60
CA PHE A 60 -12.80 -3.66 1.22
C PHE A 60 -12.30 -2.46 0.41
N HIS A 61 -11.11 -1.98 0.72
CA HIS A 61 -10.57 -0.79 0.06
C HIS A 61 -9.05 -0.92 -0.17
N PRO A 62 -8.54 -0.58 -1.37
CA PRO A 62 -7.11 -0.75 -1.71
C PRO A 62 -6.16 0.13 -0.87
N ALA A 63 -6.65 1.23 -0.30
CA ALA A 63 -5.86 2.07 0.60
C ALA A 63 -5.81 1.54 2.04
N ALA A 64 -6.68 0.60 2.42
CA ALA A 64 -6.68 -0.05 3.72
C ALA A 64 -5.94 -1.39 3.65
N ARG A 65 -5.34 -1.78 4.77
CA ARG A 65 -4.95 -3.18 4.92
C ARG A 65 -6.22 -4.04 5.01
N PRO A 66 -6.18 -5.29 4.52
CA PRO A 66 -7.27 -6.22 4.75
C PRO A 66 -7.62 -6.30 6.24
N ILE A 67 -8.90 -6.44 6.53
CA ILE A 67 -9.37 -6.73 7.89
C ILE A 67 -8.97 -8.16 8.21
N ARG A 68 -8.28 -8.37 9.32
CA ARG A 68 -7.84 -9.67 9.78
C ARG A 68 -8.81 -10.22 10.82
N PHE A 69 -9.20 -11.46 10.63
CA PHE A 69 -10.03 -12.24 11.52
C PHE A 69 -9.24 -13.46 11.99
N GLU A 70 -9.12 -13.63 13.31
CA GLU A 70 -8.44 -14.77 13.94
C GLU A 70 -9.40 -15.44 14.89
N ALA A 71 -9.53 -16.77 14.80
CA ALA A 71 -10.41 -17.53 15.66
C ALA A 71 -9.63 -18.54 16.51
N THR A 72 -10.23 -18.95 17.63
CA THR A 72 -9.71 -20.02 18.49
C THR A 72 -10.78 -21.08 18.68
N ASP A 73 -10.37 -22.31 19.03
CA ASP A 73 -11.26 -23.43 19.33
C ASP A 73 -12.18 -23.18 20.55
N ALA A 74 -11.89 -22.13 21.34
CA ALA A 74 -12.76 -21.68 22.41
C ALA A 74 -13.91 -20.78 21.91
N GLY A 75 -14.02 -20.54 20.59
CA GLY A 75 -15.03 -19.67 20.00
C GLY A 75 -14.73 -18.18 20.17
N ARG A 76 -13.50 -17.82 20.45
CA ARG A 76 -13.03 -16.43 20.51
C ARG A 76 -12.66 -15.98 19.11
N LEU A 77 -13.20 -14.84 18.66
CA LEU A 77 -12.90 -14.18 17.40
C LEU A 77 -12.21 -12.84 17.67
N THR A 78 -11.00 -12.67 17.16
CA THR A 78 -10.27 -11.39 17.21
C THR A 78 -10.31 -10.73 15.84
N VAL A 79 -10.62 -9.43 15.81
CA VAL A 79 -10.68 -8.63 14.59
C VAL A 79 -9.73 -7.45 14.70
N GLU A 80 -8.92 -7.25 13.68
CA GLU A 80 -8.05 -6.08 13.54
C GLU A 80 -8.29 -5.39 12.18
N ALA A 81 -8.62 -4.09 12.21
CA ALA A 81 -8.85 -3.29 11.02
C ALA A 81 -8.18 -1.91 11.13
N MET A 82 -7.31 -1.59 10.18
CA MET A 82 -6.71 -0.26 10.06
C MET A 82 -7.56 0.60 9.15
N THR A 83 -8.27 1.58 9.71
CA THR A 83 -9.23 2.41 8.97
C THR A 83 -8.69 3.79 8.56
N VAL A 84 -7.56 4.22 9.15
CA VAL A 84 -6.94 5.53 8.91
C VAL A 84 -6.79 5.91 7.44
N PRO A 85 -6.23 5.06 6.58
CA PRO A 85 -5.94 5.47 5.21
C PRO A 85 -7.18 5.75 4.36
N VAL A 86 -8.34 5.23 4.78
CA VAL A 86 -9.59 5.35 4.02
C VAL A 86 -10.49 6.46 4.56
N GLY A 87 -10.42 6.73 5.85
CA GLY A 87 -11.13 7.86 6.46
C GLY A 87 -12.33 7.48 7.34
N PRO A 88 -13.03 8.50 7.86
CA PRO A 88 -14.06 8.32 8.90
C PRO A 88 -15.29 7.53 8.43
N GLY A 89 -15.67 7.67 7.17
CA GLY A 89 -16.78 6.89 6.61
C GLY A 89 -16.49 5.40 6.61
N TYR A 90 -15.29 5.03 6.21
CA TYR A 90 -14.84 3.63 6.23
C TYR A 90 -14.75 3.09 7.66
N HIS A 91 -14.26 3.89 8.60
CA HIS A 91 -14.25 3.51 10.01
C HIS A 91 -15.66 3.20 10.52
N THR A 92 -16.63 4.09 10.26
CA THR A 92 -18.03 3.90 10.64
C THR A 92 -18.64 2.67 9.95
N PHE A 93 -18.32 2.45 8.68
CA PHE A 93 -18.75 1.27 7.94
C PHE A 93 -18.27 -0.03 8.62
N VAL A 94 -16.98 -0.14 8.91
CA VAL A 94 -16.40 -1.33 9.57
C VAL A 94 -17.01 -1.53 10.95
N ALA A 95 -17.20 -0.44 11.72
CA ALA A 95 -17.87 -0.49 13.00
C ALA A 95 -19.30 -1.05 12.91
N SER A 96 -20.07 -0.57 11.95
CA SER A 96 -21.43 -1.02 11.71
C SER A 96 -21.48 -2.47 11.23
N LEU A 97 -20.52 -2.86 10.38
CA LEU A 97 -20.36 -4.24 9.90
C LEU A 97 -20.12 -5.21 11.06
N LEU A 98 -19.19 -4.88 11.96
CA LEU A 98 -18.90 -5.73 13.12
C LEU A 98 -20.06 -5.78 14.12
N ARG A 99 -20.76 -4.67 14.33
CA ARG A 99 -21.97 -4.67 15.17
C ARG A 99 -23.02 -5.61 14.58
N ARG A 100 -23.32 -5.45 13.29
CA ARG A 100 -24.27 -6.31 12.59
C ARG A 100 -23.85 -7.78 12.63
N MET A 101 -22.54 -8.06 12.46
CA MET A 101 -21.98 -9.41 12.62
C MET A 101 -22.26 -9.95 14.04
N GLY A 102 -22.08 -9.13 15.07
CA GLY A 102 -22.40 -9.51 16.45
C GLY A 102 -23.85 -9.91 16.61
N ASP A 103 -24.76 -9.07 16.12
CA ASP A 103 -26.21 -9.28 16.23
C ASP A 103 -26.68 -10.51 15.44
N GLU A 104 -26.21 -10.71 14.21
CA GLU A 104 -26.68 -11.80 13.32
C GLU A 104 -25.97 -13.14 13.58
N LEU A 105 -24.72 -13.10 14.05
CA LEU A 105 -23.94 -14.30 14.36
C LEU A 105 -23.88 -14.65 15.86
N ASP A 106 -24.60 -13.94 16.72
CA ASP A 106 -24.54 -14.12 18.17
C ASP A 106 -23.10 -14.02 18.71
N ILE A 107 -22.35 -13.02 18.29
CA ILE A 107 -21.00 -12.74 18.77
C ILE A 107 -21.07 -11.55 19.72
N GLU A 108 -20.70 -11.76 20.97
CA GLU A 108 -20.63 -10.73 21.99
C GLU A 108 -19.25 -10.06 21.94
N TRP A 109 -19.21 -8.78 21.55
CA TRP A 109 -17.98 -8.02 21.40
C TRP A 109 -17.54 -7.39 22.72
N SER A 110 -16.24 -7.44 22.97
CA SER A 110 -15.57 -6.76 24.08
C SER A 110 -14.29 -6.08 23.61
N PRO A 111 -13.78 -5.06 24.31
CA PRO A 111 -12.44 -4.53 24.06
C PRO A 111 -11.39 -5.62 24.32
N PRO A 112 -10.23 -5.61 23.60
CA PRO A 112 -9.16 -6.54 23.86
C PRO A 112 -8.64 -6.37 25.30
N GLU A 113 -8.32 -7.48 25.95
CA GLU A 113 -7.75 -7.48 27.31
C GLU A 113 -6.45 -6.65 27.33
N GLY A 114 -6.35 -5.68 28.25
CA GLY A 114 -5.21 -4.78 28.37
C GLY A 114 -5.38 -3.44 27.60
N ALA A 115 -6.55 -3.17 27.03
CA ALA A 115 -6.88 -1.85 26.47
C ALA A 115 -7.24 -0.83 27.60
N GLU A 116 -7.36 -1.28 28.83
CA GLU A 116 -7.52 -0.40 29.99
C GLU A 116 -6.17 0.25 30.31
N GLU A 117 -6.15 1.59 30.24
CA GLU A 117 -5.04 2.48 30.57
C GLU A 117 -3.76 2.36 29.72
N ALA A 118 -3.67 3.19 28.67
CA ALA A 118 -2.36 3.67 28.29
C ALA A 118 -1.73 4.34 29.53
N PRO A 119 -0.51 3.93 29.96
CA PRO A 119 0.09 4.50 31.16
C PRO A 119 0.16 6.02 30.99
N GLU A 120 -0.32 6.77 32.00
CA GLU A 120 0.02 8.17 32.20
C GLU A 120 1.55 8.23 32.24
N VAL A 121 2.16 8.78 31.17
CA VAL A 121 3.59 9.03 31.18
C VAL A 121 3.80 10.27 31.99
N ASP A 122 4.36 10.09 33.20
CA ASP A 122 4.88 11.15 34.04
C ASP A 122 5.78 12.10 33.22
N ASP A 123 5.44 13.37 33.23
CA ASP A 123 6.21 14.47 32.64
C ASP A 123 7.46 14.75 33.52
N ALA A 124 8.48 13.94 33.41
CA ALA A 124 9.78 14.27 33.98
C ALA A 124 10.90 13.54 33.24
N ASP A 125 11.37 14.10 32.15
CA ASP A 125 12.82 14.23 31.83
C ASP A 125 13.06 15.03 30.54
N GLU A 126 13.29 16.34 30.68
CA GLU A 126 13.80 17.21 29.61
C GLU A 126 15.31 17.07 29.46
N GLY A 127 15.77 16.27 28.48
CA GLY A 127 17.16 16.22 28.04
C GLY A 127 17.29 16.60 26.55
N PRO A 128 18.41 17.21 26.14
CA PRO A 128 18.52 17.94 24.87
C PRO A 128 18.47 17.06 23.64
N ALA A 129 17.34 17.09 22.95
CA ALA A 129 16.94 16.22 21.82
C ALA A 129 17.32 16.76 20.43
N ALA A 130 18.06 17.84 20.31
CA ALA A 130 18.24 18.58 19.04
C ALA A 130 19.15 17.89 17.98
N GLN A 131 19.97 16.91 18.35
CA GLN A 131 20.93 16.29 17.39
C GLN A 131 20.54 14.93 16.84
N ARG A 132 19.40 14.34 17.26
CA ARG A 132 18.92 13.03 16.77
C ARG A 132 17.86 13.12 15.69
N VAL A 133 17.38 14.30 15.34
CA VAL A 133 16.21 14.54 14.50
C VAL A 133 16.46 14.23 13.01
N GLY A 134 17.66 14.48 12.49
CA GLY A 134 17.95 14.31 11.05
C GLY A 134 17.92 12.86 10.55
N ARG A 135 18.29 11.87 11.38
CA ARG A 135 18.26 10.45 11.01
C ARG A 135 16.90 9.78 11.30
N ALA A 136 16.15 10.30 12.25
CA ALA A 136 14.84 9.80 12.62
C ALA A 136 13.73 10.20 11.63
N VAL A 137 13.91 11.26 10.85
CA VAL A 137 12.88 11.75 9.89
C VAL A 137 12.78 10.85 8.66
N LEU A 138 13.89 10.34 8.13
CA LEU A 138 13.86 9.36 7.03
C LEU A 138 13.28 8.00 7.50
N SER A 139 13.63 7.58 8.70
CA SER A 139 13.05 6.40 9.36
C SER A 139 11.57 6.61 9.74
N ARG A 140 11.15 7.86 10.03
CA ARG A 140 9.77 8.22 10.36
C ARG A 140 8.87 8.36 9.13
N ALA A 141 9.35 8.70 7.95
CA ALA A 141 8.56 8.60 6.73
C ALA A 141 8.19 7.13 6.44
N THR A 142 9.10 6.20 6.73
CA THR A 142 8.83 4.75 6.70
C THR A 142 8.02 4.31 7.94
N ALA A 143 8.20 4.95 9.08
CA ALA A 143 7.48 4.69 10.32
C ALA A 143 6.10 5.38 10.40
N LEU A 144 5.80 6.41 9.60
CA LEU A 144 4.43 6.90 9.43
C LEU A 144 3.52 5.86 8.79
N SER A 145 4.10 4.92 8.07
CA SER A 145 3.41 3.70 7.61
C SER A 145 3.29 2.62 8.69
N ARG A 146 4.14 2.67 9.73
CA ARG A 146 4.11 1.80 10.93
C ARG A 146 3.69 2.54 12.20
N ALA A 147 3.61 3.86 12.19
CA ALA A 147 3.20 4.63 13.37
C ALA A 147 1.69 4.52 13.56
N THR A 148 1.33 3.50 14.26
CA THR A 148 0.56 3.72 15.47
C THR A 148 1.00 5.07 16.03
N VAL A 149 0.08 6.00 16.11
CA VAL A 149 0.28 7.34 16.64
C VAL A 149 1.01 7.25 17.99
N SER A 150 2.32 7.43 17.97
CA SER A 150 3.07 7.75 19.18
C SER A 150 3.31 9.23 19.18
N ARG A 151 2.61 9.91 20.06
CA ARG A 151 2.77 11.28 20.56
C ARG A 151 3.77 12.18 19.86
N VAL A 152 3.28 13.28 19.30
CA VAL A 152 4.04 14.50 19.08
C VAL A 152 3.88 15.34 20.34
N PRO A 153 4.97 15.83 20.98
CA PRO A 153 4.87 16.77 22.09
C PRO A 153 4.29 18.10 21.64
N GLY A 154 3.39 18.66 22.43
CA GLY A 154 2.67 19.87 22.14
C GLY A 154 3.54 21.10 21.96
N GLY A 155 3.08 21.98 21.09
CA GLY A 155 3.49 23.39 20.97
C GLY A 155 2.24 24.25 21.04
N GLY A 156 2.22 25.13 22.02
CA GLY A 156 1.24 25.93 22.65
C GLY A 156 0.15 26.66 21.90
N GLY A 157 -1.04 26.71 22.55
CA GLY A 157 -1.79 27.93 22.80
C GLY A 157 -2.93 28.28 21.88
N GLY A 158 -4.05 27.59 21.98
CA GLY A 158 -5.42 28.06 21.76
C GLY A 158 -6.32 27.30 22.74
N PRO A 159 -7.53 27.76 23.08
CA PRO A 159 -8.40 26.95 23.91
C PRO A 159 -8.73 25.66 23.16
N GLU A 160 -7.95 24.63 23.43
CA GLU A 160 -8.26 23.26 23.05
C GLU A 160 -9.49 22.88 23.89
N GLU A 161 -10.63 22.68 23.24
CA GLU A 161 -11.62 21.78 23.79
C GLU A 161 -10.89 20.45 23.98
N GLU A 162 -10.51 20.16 25.22
CA GLU A 162 -10.01 18.85 25.64
C GLU A 162 -11.08 17.84 25.23
N LEU A 163 -10.82 17.16 24.11
CA LEU A 163 -11.58 15.98 23.74
C LEU A 163 -11.23 14.94 24.81
N GLU A 164 -12.07 14.81 25.81
CA GLU A 164 -12.01 13.73 26.78
C GLU A 164 -11.81 12.42 26.00
N PRO A 165 -10.74 11.65 26.30
CA PRO A 165 -10.59 10.33 25.69
C PRO A 165 -11.85 9.54 26.06
N SER A 166 -12.55 9.01 25.06
CA SER A 166 -13.64 8.08 25.31
C SER A 166 -13.09 6.98 26.21
N SER A 167 -13.67 6.82 27.39
CA SER A 167 -13.28 5.78 28.36
C SER A 167 -13.49 4.36 27.85
N ASP A 168 -14.16 4.22 26.71
CA ASP A 168 -14.36 2.99 25.98
C ASP A 168 -13.54 3.02 24.68
N PRO A 169 -12.42 2.31 24.58
CA PRO A 169 -11.62 2.22 23.35
C PRO A 169 -12.40 1.62 22.16
N THR A 170 -13.52 0.94 22.44
CA THR A 170 -14.49 0.45 21.45
C THR A 170 -15.72 1.37 21.36
N GLY A 171 -15.94 2.27 22.31
CA GLY A 171 -17.16 3.05 22.44
C GLY A 171 -17.44 3.97 21.28
N ALA A 172 -16.46 4.74 20.83
CA ALA A 172 -16.59 5.55 19.62
C ALA A 172 -16.85 4.69 18.37
N PHE A 173 -16.33 3.49 18.37
CA PHE A 173 -16.44 2.50 17.34
C PHE A 173 -17.79 1.78 17.36
N PHE A 174 -18.18 1.24 18.52
CA PHE A 174 -19.47 0.56 18.68
C PHE A 174 -20.65 1.51 18.84
N SER A 175 -20.46 2.72 19.34
CA SER A 175 -21.52 3.73 19.32
C SER A 175 -21.93 4.13 17.90
N GLY A 176 -21.05 3.85 16.91
CA GLY A 176 -21.29 4.17 15.50
C GLY A 176 -21.45 5.67 15.26
N ALA A 177 -21.00 6.50 16.19
CA ALA A 177 -21.07 7.94 16.04
C ALA A 177 -20.05 8.38 14.98
N ARG A 178 -20.53 8.56 13.74
CA ARG A 178 -19.74 9.10 12.63
C ARG A 178 -18.97 10.37 13.03
N ALA A 179 -19.61 11.21 13.87
CA ALA A 179 -19.01 12.44 14.36
C ALA A 179 -17.71 12.19 15.17
N ASP A 180 -17.66 11.09 15.94
CA ASP A 180 -16.47 10.73 16.73
C ASP A 180 -15.36 10.22 15.83
N ALA A 181 -15.68 9.37 14.85
CA ALA A 181 -14.75 8.93 13.84
C ALA A 181 -14.22 10.12 13.01
N GLU A 182 -15.09 11.04 12.61
CA GLU A 182 -14.71 12.25 11.87
C GLU A 182 -13.75 13.14 12.69
N ARG A 183 -14.04 13.40 13.96
CA ARG A 183 -13.14 14.15 14.84
C ARG A 183 -11.77 13.47 14.98
N GLY A 184 -11.75 12.16 15.21
CA GLY A 184 -10.52 11.38 15.30
C GLY A 184 -9.68 11.44 14.03
N HIS A 185 -10.30 11.30 12.87
CA HIS A 185 -9.62 11.41 11.58
C HIS A 185 -9.13 12.82 11.27
N LEU A 186 -9.92 13.86 11.58
CA LEU A 186 -9.49 15.25 11.40
C LEU A 186 -8.30 15.60 12.31
N ALA A 187 -8.29 15.13 13.55
CA ALA A 187 -7.17 15.33 14.47
C ALA A 187 -5.90 14.61 13.96
N TRP A 188 -6.04 13.36 13.54
CA TRP A 188 -4.92 12.62 12.93
C TRP A 188 -4.40 13.32 11.68
N LEU A 189 -5.29 13.71 10.77
CA LEU A 189 -4.93 14.38 9.53
C LEU A 189 -4.18 15.69 9.80
N ARG A 190 -4.69 16.52 10.71
CA ARG A 190 -4.03 17.77 11.12
C ARG A 190 -2.62 17.53 11.63
N SER A 191 -2.45 16.56 12.52
CA SER A 191 -1.13 16.18 13.05
C SER A 191 -0.19 15.70 11.94
N SER A 192 -0.69 14.90 11.01
CA SER A 192 0.08 14.38 9.88
C SER A 192 0.51 15.50 8.91
N LEU A 193 -0.39 16.43 8.59
CA LEU A 193 -0.09 17.58 7.73
C LEU A 193 0.95 18.52 8.38
N ILE A 194 0.85 18.73 9.69
CA ILE A 194 1.86 19.50 10.45
C ILE A 194 3.23 18.82 10.37
N ALA A 195 3.29 17.50 10.57
CA ALA A 195 4.54 16.74 10.46
C ALA A 195 5.13 16.80 9.04
N VAL A 196 4.30 16.71 8.01
CA VAL A 196 4.71 16.88 6.60
C VAL A 196 5.28 18.27 6.37
N ARG A 197 4.60 19.34 6.81
CA ARG A 197 5.09 20.72 6.69
C ARG A 197 6.45 20.89 7.36
N ASP A 198 6.58 20.38 8.58
CA ASP A 198 7.82 20.55 9.36
C ASP A 198 8.99 19.76 8.75
N ALA A 199 8.72 18.56 8.23
CA ALA A 199 9.71 17.80 7.47
C ALA A 199 10.13 18.53 6.17
N ARG A 200 9.19 19.15 5.44
CA ARG A 200 9.48 19.97 4.26
C ARG A 200 10.37 21.16 4.61
N ARG A 201 10.09 21.86 5.70
CA ARG A 201 10.92 22.98 6.19
C ARG A 201 12.35 22.56 6.53
N GLN A 202 12.54 21.28 6.87
CA GLN A 202 13.85 20.68 7.12
C GLN A 202 14.52 20.13 5.84
N GLY A 203 13.92 20.35 4.67
CA GLY A 203 14.45 19.92 3.38
C GLY A 203 14.06 18.51 2.94
N ALA A 204 13.14 17.84 3.64
CA ALA A 204 12.67 16.52 3.23
C ALA A 204 11.88 16.60 1.90
N THR A 205 12.09 15.60 1.04
CA THR A 205 11.39 15.41 -0.23
C THR A 205 10.75 14.02 -0.28
N GLY A 206 9.87 13.76 -1.24
CA GLY A 206 9.26 12.43 -1.40
C GLY A 206 8.37 12.01 -0.24
N LEU A 207 7.69 12.96 0.40
CA LEU A 207 6.80 12.68 1.53
C LEU A 207 5.51 12.03 1.06
N HIS A 208 5.01 11.06 1.81
CA HIS A 208 3.81 10.30 1.48
C HIS A 208 2.81 10.34 2.64
N LEU A 209 1.54 10.58 2.30
CA LEU A 209 0.42 10.55 3.23
C LEU A 209 -0.54 9.42 2.81
N ALA A 210 -0.70 8.41 3.67
CA ALA A 210 -1.58 7.26 3.44
C ALA A 210 -1.25 6.45 2.17
N THR A 211 0.02 6.19 1.90
CA THR A 211 0.47 5.31 0.81
C THR A 211 0.99 3.96 1.34
N PRO A 212 1.04 2.90 0.51
CA PRO A 212 1.57 1.61 0.93
C PRO A 212 3.00 1.69 1.47
N ALA A 213 3.27 0.97 2.55
CA ALA A 213 4.60 0.86 3.13
C ALA A 213 5.60 0.20 2.16
N GLY A 214 6.87 0.64 2.22
CA GLY A 214 7.95 0.02 1.45
C GLY A 214 7.99 0.38 -0.03
N VAL A 215 7.19 1.36 -0.46
CA VAL A 215 7.23 1.90 -1.84
C VAL A 215 7.26 3.42 -1.78
N ARG A 216 8.18 4.03 -2.51
CA ARG A 216 8.18 5.47 -2.75
C ARG A 216 7.88 5.74 -4.21
N TYR A 217 6.94 6.63 -4.47
CA TYR A 217 6.61 7.07 -5.82
C TYR A 217 7.35 8.35 -6.14
N GLN A 218 8.02 8.40 -7.30
CA GLN A 218 8.67 9.60 -7.77
C GLN A 218 7.62 10.60 -8.27
N PHE A 219 7.61 11.81 -7.73
CA PHE A 219 6.67 12.87 -8.09
C PHE A 219 7.23 14.26 -7.80
N ASP A 220 6.73 15.24 -8.54
CA ASP A 220 6.98 16.66 -8.33
C ASP A 220 5.82 17.26 -7.54
N GLY A 221 5.95 17.37 -6.23
CA GLY A 221 4.87 17.86 -5.39
C GLY A 221 5.27 17.97 -3.91
N ALA A 222 4.43 18.61 -3.10
CA ALA A 222 4.67 18.76 -1.66
C ALA A 222 4.51 17.42 -0.95
N VAL A 223 3.47 16.66 -1.31
CA VAL A 223 3.14 15.37 -0.69
C VAL A 223 2.40 14.48 -1.68
N ALA A 224 2.71 13.19 -1.68
CA ALA A 224 1.91 12.19 -2.36
C ALA A 224 0.76 11.69 -1.46
N THR A 225 -0.43 11.63 -2.02
CA THR A 225 -1.64 11.10 -1.38
C THR A 225 -2.09 9.82 -2.06
N ILE A 226 -3.11 9.16 -1.54
CA ILE A 226 -3.70 7.96 -2.18
C ILE A 226 -4.29 8.24 -3.57
N LEU A 227 -4.63 9.49 -3.88
CA LEU A 227 -5.13 9.91 -5.20
C LEU A 227 -4.08 10.70 -6.00
N GLY A 228 -2.83 10.66 -5.61
CA GLY A 228 -1.75 11.27 -6.35
C GLY A 228 -1.06 12.44 -5.65
N PRO A 229 -0.13 13.10 -6.35
CA PRO A 229 0.63 14.21 -5.82
C PRO A 229 -0.23 15.45 -5.56
N ARG A 230 0.16 16.20 -4.52
CA ARG A 230 -0.40 17.51 -4.17
C ARG A 230 0.71 18.52 -4.03
N ASP A 231 0.45 19.76 -4.44
CA ASP A 231 1.37 20.88 -4.37
C ASP A 231 1.40 21.56 -2.99
N ASP A 232 2.33 22.50 -2.82
CA ASP A 232 2.44 23.27 -1.58
C ASP A 232 1.19 24.12 -1.32
N ALA A 233 0.50 24.59 -2.36
CA ALA A 233 -0.74 25.36 -2.20
C ALA A 233 -1.88 24.50 -1.65
N TRP A 234 -1.97 23.23 -2.07
CA TRP A 234 -2.90 22.28 -1.46
C TRP A 234 -2.55 22.01 0.01
N LEU A 235 -1.26 21.81 0.32
CA LEU A 235 -0.80 21.56 1.70
C LEU A 235 -1.15 22.74 2.62
N GLU A 236 -0.93 23.97 2.19
CA GLU A 236 -1.27 25.16 2.99
C GLU A 236 -2.80 25.28 3.21
N ARG A 237 -3.62 25.02 2.19
CA ARG A 237 -5.08 24.99 2.38
C ARG A 237 -5.52 23.89 3.35
N ALA A 238 -4.94 22.68 3.22
CA ALA A 238 -5.28 21.55 4.10
C ALA A 238 -4.81 21.76 5.56
N LEU A 239 -3.75 22.54 5.77
CA LEU A 239 -3.31 22.95 7.12
C LEU A 239 -4.27 23.92 7.80
N VAL A 240 -4.91 24.80 6.99
CA VAL A 240 -5.94 25.73 7.51
C VAL A 240 -7.24 24.99 7.79
N ASP A 241 -7.71 24.20 6.83
CA ASP A 241 -8.91 23.38 6.94
C ASP A 241 -8.62 21.93 6.49
N PRO A 242 -8.43 21.00 7.42
CA PRO A 242 -8.18 19.59 7.09
C PRO A 242 -9.28 18.95 6.24
N ARG A 243 -10.49 19.50 6.18
CA ARG A 243 -11.58 18.99 5.33
C ARG A 243 -11.30 19.16 3.84
N VAL A 244 -10.37 20.01 3.45
CA VAL A 244 -9.86 20.10 2.06
C VAL A 244 -9.37 18.72 1.56
N ALA A 245 -8.89 17.88 2.47
CA ALA A 245 -8.46 16.53 2.14
C ALA A 245 -9.61 15.50 2.03
N ALA A 246 -10.87 15.90 2.22
CA ALA A 246 -12.02 15.01 2.06
C ALA A 246 -12.15 14.42 0.65
N GLU A 247 -11.57 15.05 -0.36
CA GLU A 247 -11.47 14.51 -1.72
C GLU A 247 -10.62 13.23 -1.80
N ILE A 248 -9.71 13.01 -0.84
CA ILE A 248 -8.80 11.87 -0.79
C ILE A 248 -9.45 10.68 -0.11
N TRP A 249 -10.31 10.94 0.88
CA TRP A 249 -10.94 9.90 1.69
C TRP A 249 -12.44 9.81 1.45
N PRO A 250 -13.01 8.61 1.32
CA PRO A 250 -14.46 8.46 1.34
C PRO A 250 -14.98 8.75 2.75
N TRP A 251 -15.78 9.80 2.88
CA TRP A 251 -16.46 10.17 4.12
C TRP A 251 -17.66 9.28 4.44
N THR A 252 -18.10 8.53 3.44
CA THR A 252 -19.09 7.46 3.56
C THR A 252 -18.53 6.19 2.95
N ALA A 253 -18.98 5.03 3.45
CA ALA A 253 -18.69 3.73 2.86
C ALA A 253 -20.02 2.97 2.81
N ASP A 254 -20.76 3.23 1.75
CA ASP A 254 -22.06 2.63 1.49
C ASP A 254 -22.08 2.11 0.05
N ALA A 255 -22.66 0.93 -0.15
CA ALA A 255 -22.83 0.34 -1.46
C ALA A 255 -23.59 1.25 -2.45
N MET A 256 -24.41 2.18 -1.95
CA MET A 256 -25.15 3.16 -2.74
C MET A 256 -24.42 4.50 -2.90
N ASP A 257 -23.21 4.66 -2.35
CA ASP A 257 -22.42 5.89 -2.48
C ASP A 257 -21.45 5.81 -3.66
N ALA A 258 -21.79 6.47 -4.76
CA ALA A 258 -20.93 6.54 -5.95
C ALA A 258 -19.51 7.05 -5.64
N ARG A 259 -19.37 7.97 -4.69
CA ARG A 259 -18.05 8.54 -4.32
C ARG A 259 -17.16 7.55 -3.62
N TYR A 260 -17.72 6.68 -2.79
CA TYR A 260 -16.97 5.60 -2.18
C TYR A 260 -16.36 4.68 -3.25
N HIS A 261 -17.19 4.22 -4.18
CA HIS A 261 -16.74 3.34 -5.25
C HIS A 261 -15.77 4.03 -6.20
N LEU A 262 -16.04 5.30 -6.57
CA LEU A 262 -15.13 6.06 -7.40
C LEU A 262 -13.75 6.25 -6.71
N ASN A 263 -13.74 6.59 -5.42
CA ASN A 263 -12.49 6.71 -4.66
C ASN A 263 -11.72 5.39 -4.62
N ARG A 264 -12.41 4.27 -4.41
CA ARG A 264 -11.83 2.94 -4.45
C ARG A 264 -11.21 2.64 -5.81
N ALA A 265 -11.93 2.86 -6.90
CA ALA A 265 -11.42 2.65 -8.25
C ALA A 265 -10.23 3.57 -8.57
N LEU A 266 -10.31 4.85 -8.22
CA LEU A 266 -9.20 5.81 -8.40
C LEU A 266 -7.95 5.37 -7.62
N THR A 267 -8.12 4.88 -6.40
CA THR A 267 -6.98 4.36 -5.60
C THR A 267 -6.31 3.17 -6.28
N GLN A 268 -7.10 2.23 -6.83
CA GLN A 268 -6.55 1.09 -7.59
C GLN A 268 -5.83 1.54 -8.86
N LEU A 269 -6.42 2.47 -9.62
CA LEU A 269 -5.80 3.06 -10.80
C LEU A 269 -4.45 3.72 -10.47
N TRP A 270 -4.35 4.40 -9.32
CA TRP A 270 -3.11 5.02 -8.87
C TRP A 270 -2.07 4.01 -8.42
N LEU A 271 -2.43 3.03 -7.59
CA LEU A 271 -1.48 2.22 -6.82
C LEU A 271 -1.26 0.82 -7.39
N GLU A 272 -2.31 0.21 -7.97
CA GLU A 272 -2.29 -1.22 -8.28
C GLU A 272 -2.20 -1.52 -9.78
N VAL A 273 -2.90 -0.78 -10.65
CA VAL A 273 -2.86 -1.02 -12.10
C VAL A 273 -1.46 -0.82 -12.66
N ARG A 274 -0.96 -1.81 -13.39
CA ARG A 274 0.42 -1.83 -13.94
C ARG A 274 0.55 -1.09 -15.28
N TRP A 275 -0.56 -0.70 -15.89
CA TRP A 275 -0.64 0.02 -17.16
C TRP A 275 0.02 -0.71 -18.33
N ARG A 276 -0.04 -2.03 -18.29
CA ARG A 276 0.31 -2.98 -19.34
C ARG A 276 -0.71 -4.13 -19.35
N PRO A 277 -0.75 -4.99 -20.37
CA PRO A 277 -1.55 -6.21 -20.30
C PRO A 277 -1.24 -7.02 -19.05
N PRO A 278 -2.25 -7.59 -18.36
CA PRO A 278 -2.05 -8.30 -17.11
C PRO A 278 -1.20 -9.55 -17.31
N ALA A 279 -0.24 -9.78 -16.42
CA ALA A 279 0.69 -10.91 -16.47
C ALA A 279 0.27 -12.08 -15.56
N GLY A 280 -0.97 -12.14 -15.13
CA GLY A 280 -1.49 -13.24 -14.31
C GLY A 280 -2.82 -12.92 -13.67
N ASP A 281 -3.34 -13.88 -12.91
CA ASP A 281 -4.70 -13.82 -12.34
C ASP A 281 -4.88 -12.64 -11.38
N ARG A 282 -3.87 -12.33 -10.57
CA ARG A 282 -3.92 -11.21 -9.63
C ARG A 282 -4.08 -9.85 -10.32
N GLU A 283 -3.29 -9.60 -11.37
CA GLU A 283 -3.38 -8.35 -12.13
C GLU A 283 -4.69 -8.28 -12.93
N THR A 284 -5.13 -9.41 -13.46
CA THR A 284 -6.42 -9.57 -14.11
C THR A 284 -7.55 -9.21 -13.16
N ALA A 285 -7.52 -9.74 -11.94
CA ALA A 285 -8.52 -9.45 -10.91
C ALA A 285 -8.55 -7.97 -10.50
N VAL A 286 -7.40 -7.28 -10.44
CA VAL A 286 -7.35 -5.83 -10.19
C VAL A 286 -8.06 -5.05 -11.30
N LEU A 287 -7.81 -5.39 -12.56
CA LEU A 287 -8.48 -4.73 -13.69
C LEU A 287 -9.97 -5.02 -13.70
N ASP A 288 -10.38 -6.26 -13.45
CA ASP A 288 -11.78 -6.65 -13.38
C ASP A 288 -12.52 -5.90 -12.26
N ASP A 289 -11.91 -5.78 -11.07
CA ASP A 289 -12.47 -5.04 -9.94
C ASP A 289 -12.63 -3.55 -10.24
N VAL A 290 -11.61 -2.91 -10.83
CA VAL A 290 -11.70 -1.51 -11.28
C VAL A 290 -12.86 -1.30 -12.27
N LEU A 291 -12.94 -2.15 -13.30
CA LEU A 291 -13.95 -2.03 -14.34
C LEU A 291 -15.36 -2.29 -13.82
N ALA A 292 -15.53 -3.29 -12.96
CA ALA A 292 -16.79 -3.57 -12.29
C ALA A 292 -17.21 -2.43 -11.36
N THR A 293 -16.30 -1.91 -10.56
CA THR A 293 -16.53 -0.80 -9.64
C THR A 293 -16.96 0.47 -10.38
N LEU A 294 -16.26 0.86 -11.45
CA LEU A 294 -16.63 2.03 -12.25
C LEU A 294 -17.98 1.86 -12.96
N ARG A 295 -18.25 0.65 -13.49
CA ARG A 295 -19.55 0.33 -14.13
C ARG A 295 -20.70 0.40 -13.13
N TYR A 296 -20.51 -0.08 -11.91
CA TYR A 296 -21.51 -0.04 -10.85
C TYR A 296 -21.76 1.39 -10.37
N ALA A 297 -20.71 2.16 -10.14
CA ALA A 297 -20.79 3.48 -9.53
C ALA A 297 -21.33 4.58 -10.48
N TYR A 298 -21.01 4.48 -11.77
CA TYR A 298 -21.38 5.53 -12.73
C TYR A 298 -22.88 5.85 -12.77
N PRO A 299 -23.80 4.88 -12.84
CA PRO A 299 -25.23 5.20 -12.86
C PRO A 299 -25.77 5.77 -11.55
N LEU A 300 -25.07 5.61 -10.43
CA LEU A 300 -25.48 6.16 -9.13
C LEU A 300 -25.36 7.71 -9.11
N GLU A 301 -24.29 8.27 -9.67
CA GLU A 301 -24.07 9.72 -9.75
C GLU A 301 -23.25 10.09 -11.00
N PRO A 302 -23.88 10.14 -12.19
CA PRO A 302 -23.16 10.41 -13.44
C PRO A 302 -22.49 11.78 -13.51
N SER A 303 -22.87 12.73 -12.64
CA SER A 303 -22.35 14.09 -12.58
C SER A 303 -20.95 14.23 -11.98
N LEU A 304 -20.43 13.17 -11.36
CA LEU A 304 -19.06 13.17 -10.82
C LEU A 304 -18.02 13.23 -11.94
N VAL A 305 -16.81 13.64 -11.57
CA VAL A 305 -15.66 13.64 -12.49
C VAL A 305 -15.13 12.21 -12.63
N TRP A 306 -15.43 11.59 -13.76
CA TRP A 306 -15.05 10.20 -14.03
C TRP A 306 -13.71 10.13 -14.76
N PRO A 307 -12.88 9.10 -14.47
CA PRO A 307 -11.58 8.89 -15.12
C PRO A 307 -11.75 8.21 -16.49
N TRP A 308 -12.40 8.89 -17.46
CA TRP A 308 -12.77 8.30 -18.73
C TRP A 308 -11.61 7.72 -19.54
N ARG A 309 -10.44 8.39 -19.51
CA ARG A 309 -9.23 7.91 -20.22
C ARG A 309 -8.75 6.61 -19.63
N GLU A 310 -8.60 6.59 -18.33
CA GLU A 310 -8.08 5.48 -17.56
C GLU A 310 -9.06 4.30 -17.57
N TRP A 311 -10.35 4.58 -17.49
CA TRP A 311 -11.39 3.56 -17.64
C TRP A 311 -11.31 2.88 -19.01
N ARG A 312 -11.21 3.67 -20.09
CA ARG A 312 -11.07 3.14 -21.44
C ARG A 312 -9.78 2.34 -21.61
N GLU A 313 -8.66 2.84 -21.08
CA GLU A 313 -7.37 2.16 -21.15
C GLU A 313 -7.40 0.84 -20.38
N ALA A 314 -7.93 0.82 -19.15
CA ALA A 314 -8.11 -0.39 -18.36
C ALA A 314 -8.98 -1.43 -19.10
N PHE A 315 -10.05 -0.99 -19.77
CA PHE A 315 -10.89 -1.83 -20.60
C PHE A 315 -10.10 -2.51 -21.75
N VAL A 316 -9.25 -1.75 -22.44
CA VAL A 316 -8.38 -2.26 -23.52
C VAL A 316 -7.31 -3.21 -22.97
N LEU A 317 -6.64 -2.82 -21.88
CA LEU A 317 -5.61 -3.65 -21.23
C LEU A 317 -6.15 -5.00 -20.77
N ARG A 318 -7.39 -5.02 -20.28
CA ARG A 318 -8.07 -6.26 -19.90
C ARG A 318 -8.39 -7.17 -21.10
N GLY A 319 -8.25 -6.67 -22.31
CA GLY A 319 -8.56 -7.41 -23.54
C GLY A 319 -10.08 -7.56 -23.79
N LEU A 320 -10.89 -6.68 -23.20
CA LEU A 320 -12.34 -6.70 -23.44
C LEU A 320 -12.66 -6.10 -24.82
N THR A 321 -13.60 -6.73 -25.51
CA THR A 321 -13.94 -6.39 -26.89
C THR A 321 -15.39 -5.95 -27.08
N ASP A 322 -16.15 -5.69 -25.99
CA ASP A 322 -17.51 -5.21 -26.11
C ASP A 322 -17.57 -3.86 -26.84
N PRO A 323 -18.07 -3.82 -28.11
CA PRO A 323 -18.01 -2.61 -28.91
C PRO A 323 -18.89 -1.49 -28.37
N ALA A 324 -19.98 -1.82 -27.67
CA ALA A 324 -20.90 -0.82 -27.12
C ALA A 324 -20.23 -0.05 -25.97
N THR A 325 -19.63 -0.78 -25.01
CA THR A 325 -18.87 -0.18 -23.91
C THR A 325 -17.68 0.61 -24.42
N PHE A 326 -16.91 0.08 -25.37
CA PHE A 326 -15.77 0.79 -25.94
C PHE A 326 -16.17 2.10 -26.61
N GLN A 327 -17.24 2.10 -27.43
CA GLN A 327 -17.76 3.32 -28.08
C GLN A 327 -18.30 4.33 -27.06
N MET A 328 -18.97 3.86 -26.01
CA MET A 328 -19.44 4.71 -24.91
C MET A 328 -18.28 5.44 -24.26
N LEU A 329 -17.23 4.70 -23.84
CA LEU A 329 -16.05 5.26 -23.20
C LEU A 329 -15.28 6.21 -24.13
N GLN A 330 -15.19 5.88 -25.41
CA GLN A 330 -14.53 6.74 -26.40
C GLN A 330 -15.29 8.07 -26.57
N ARG A 331 -16.62 8.04 -26.70
CA ARG A 331 -17.45 9.25 -26.80
C ARG A 331 -17.34 10.09 -25.53
N ALA A 332 -17.43 9.49 -24.35
CA ALA A 332 -17.29 10.18 -23.07
C ALA A 332 -15.92 10.88 -22.93
N THR A 333 -14.84 10.20 -23.30
CA THR A 333 -13.48 10.77 -23.33
C THR A 333 -13.40 11.98 -24.28
N GLN A 334 -13.98 11.89 -25.47
CA GLN A 334 -14.00 12.98 -26.44
C GLN A 334 -14.86 14.16 -25.96
N GLN A 335 -16.03 13.88 -25.38
CA GLN A 335 -16.92 14.91 -24.85
C GLN A 335 -16.32 15.65 -23.66
N ALA A 336 -15.54 14.97 -22.85
CA ALA A 336 -14.76 15.57 -21.76
C ALA A 336 -13.58 16.43 -22.27
N GLY A 337 -13.31 16.49 -23.58
CA GLY A 337 -12.18 17.23 -24.16
C GLY A 337 -10.82 16.65 -23.82
N LEU A 338 -10.78 15.38 -23.37
CA LEU A 338 -9.57 14.73 -22.93
C LEU A 338 -8.80 14.12 -24.12
N ARG A 339 -7.48 14.26 -24.11
CA ARG A 339 -6.62 13.61 -25.10
C ARG A 339 -6.75 12.08 -24.96
N PRO A 340 -6.90 11.33 -26.07
CA PRO A 340 -6.88 9.87 -25.97
C PRO A 340 -5.55 9.42 -25.33
N PRO A 341 -5.57 8.40 -24.46
CA PRO A 341 -4.32 7.82 -23.96
C PRO A 341 -3.52 7.25 -25.13
N GLU A 342 -2.21 7.37 -25.07
CA GLU A 342 -1.34 6.68 -26.02
C GLU A 342 -1.49 5.16 -25.86
N PRO A 343 -1.37 4.39 -26.94
CA PRO A 343 -1.40 2.93 -26.84
C PRO A 343 -0.28 2.46 -25.91
N PRO A 344 -0.52 1.38 -25.12
CA PRO A 344 0.50 0.83 -24.24
C PRO A 344 1.80 0.54 -25.01
N PRO A 345 2.97 0.80 -24.42
CA PRO A 345 4.23 0.39 -25.01
C PRO A 345 4.21 -1.15 -25.23
N GLY A 346 4.40 -1.61 -26.45
CA GLY A 346 4.34 -3.03 -26.81
C GLY A 346 3.24 -3.41 -27.79
N THR A 347 2.30 -2.52 -28.13
CA THR A 347 1.35 -2.74 -29.25
C THR A 347 1.91 -2.33 -30.61
N ALA A 348 3.20 -2.04 -30.72
CA ALA A 348 3.88 -1.80 -31.99
C ALA A 348 3.80 -3.06 -32.86
N LEU A 349 3.21 -2.92 -34.02
CA LEU A 349 3.16 -3.96 -35.04
C LEU A 349 4.60 -4.39 -35.36
N ILE A 350 4.85 -5.68 -35.32
CA ILE A 350 6.12 -6.31 -35.66
C ILE A 350 6.59 -5.78 -37.04
N GLY A 351 7.69 -5.04 -37.10
CA GLY A 351 8.35 -4.67 -38.34
C GLY A 351 8.84 -3.24 -38.51
N GLU A 352 8.77 -2.36 -37.55
CA GLU A 352 9.28 -0.99 -37.70
C GLU A 352 10.49 -0.69 -36.79
N ALA A 353 11.36 0.20 -37.32
CA ALA A 353 12.56 0.69 -36.65
C ALA A 353 12.30 1.09 -35.19
N ALA A 354 13.32 0.97 -34.32
CA ALA A 354 13.23 1.28 -32.88
C ALA A 354 12.34 2.49 -32.62
N PRO A 355 11.29 2.34 -31.81
CA PRO A 355 10.33 3.42 -31.60
C PRO A 355 11.06 4.64 -31.05
N PRO A 356 10.66 5.87 -31.45
CA PRO A 356 11.18 7.08 -30.81
C PRO A 356 10.95 6.99 -29.29
N PRO A 357 11.81 7.63 -28.48
CA PRO A 357 11.62 7.63 -27.03
C PRO A 357 10.19 8.06 -26.72
N PRO A 358 9.52 7.37 -25.79
CA PRO A 358 8.15 7.68 -25.46
C PRO A 358 8.04 9.17 -25.11
N PRO A 359 7.01 9.87 -25.58
CA PRO A 359 6.78 11.24 -25.22
C PRO A 359 6.64 11.37 -23.69
N PRO A 360 6.96 12.54 -23.12
CA PRO A 360 6.80 12.74 -21.69
C PRO A 360 5.36 12.42 -21.29
N LEU A 361 5.20 11.63 -20.23
CA LEU A 361 3.88 11.27 -19.71
C LEU A 361 3.06 12.53 -19.42
N ASP A 362 1.83 12.53 -19.87
CA ASP A 362 0.86 13.57 -19.53
C ASP A 362 0.75 13.62 -17.99
N PRO A 363 1.03 14.76 -17.34
CA PRO A 363 0.99 14.88 -15.88
C PRO A 363 -0.42 14.59 -15.31
N ASP A 364 -1.47 14.75 -16.13
CA ASP A 364 -2.85 14.52 -15.72
C ASP A 364 -3.27 13.03 -15.77
N LEU A 365 -2.41 12.14 -16.29
CA LEU A 365 -2.70 10.72 -16.30
C LEU A 365 -2.61 10.12 -14.89
N ILE A 366 -3.67 9.44 -14.47
CA ILE A 366 -3.73 8.70 -13.21
C ILE A 366 -2.78 7.49 -13.27
N GLY A 367 -1.97 7.31 -12.22
CA GLY A 367 -1.17 6.11 -12.01
C GLY A 367 0.28 6.36 -11.62
N TYR A 368 0.64 6.06 -10.38
CA TYR A 368 2.04 6.02 -9.96
C TYR A 368 2.84 4.98 -10.75
N ARG A 369 2.19 3.85 -11.07
CA ARG A 369 2.81 2.73 -11.78
C ARG A 369 3.15 3.02 -13.26
N ARG A 370 2.74 4.16 -13.77
CA ARG A 370 3.22 4.67 -15.09
C ARG A 370 4.65 5.22 -15.02
N ARG A 371 5.20 5.38 -13.82
CA ARG A 371 6.50 5.99 -13.54
C ARG A 371 7.38 5.01 -12.78
N PRO A 372 8.71 5.19 -12.78
CA PRO A 372 9.58 4.43 -11.90
C PRO A 372 9.18 4.59 -10.44
N VAL A 373 9.33 3.53 -9.69
CA VAL A 373 9.06 3.48 -8.24
C VAL A 373 10.33 3.07 -7.51
N THR A 374 10.49 3.54 -6.29
CA THR A 374 11.55 3.08 -5.39
C THR A 374 10.98 2.06 -4.44
N ILE A 375 11.43 0.83 -4.56
CA ILE A 375 11.12 -0.25 -3.63
C ILE A 375 12.04 -0.13 -2.41
N ILE A 376 11.47 -0.31 -1.22
CA ILE A 376 12.23 -0.35 0.04
C ILE A 376 11.97 -1.69 0.71
N HIS A 377 13.08 -2.42 0.97
CA HIS A 377 13.05 -3.69 1.68
C HIS A 377 14.24 -3.77 2.66
N GLU A 378 13.95 -4.03 3.94
CA GLU A 378 14.92 -4.19 5.02
C GLU A 378 16.07 -3.14 5.00
N GLY A 379 15.70 -1.85 4.84
CA GLY A 379 16.64 -0.74 4.85
C GLY A 379 17.41 -0.51 3.55
N TRP A 380 17.11 -1.25 2.48
CA TRP A 380 17.66 -1.04 1.14
C TRP A 380 16.61 -0.50 0.18
N ALA A 381 17.04 0.33 -0.75
CA ALA A 381 16.19 0.97 -1.76
C ALA A 381 16.65 0.59 -3.17
N LEU A 382 15.68 0.28 -4.02
CA LEU A 382 15.89 -0.12 -5.42
C LEU A 382 14.88 0.60 -6.32
N ASP A 383 15.36 1.25 -7.38
CA ASP A 383 14.49 1.89 -8.36
C ASP A 383 14.14 0.90 -9.49
N LEU A 384 12.85 0.75 -9.76
CA LEU A 384 12.32 -0.16 -10.78
C LEU A 384 11.23 0.52 -11.62
N PRO A 385 10.97 0.03 -12.85
CA PRO A 385 9.75 0.40 -13.58
C PRO A 385 8.51 0.13 -12.74
N GLY A 386 7.54 1.03 -12.77
CA GLY A 386 6.30 0.87 -12.00
C GLY A 386 5.42 -0.29 -12.46
N SER A 387 5.69 -0.84 -13.66
CA SER A 387 5.00 -2.01 -14.24
C SER A 387 5.31 -3.33 -13.54
N PHE A 388 6.32 -3.38 -12.67
CA PHE A 388 6.66 -4.60 -11.94
C PHE A 388 5.55 -5.02 -10.99
N SER A 389 5.17 -6.29 -11.06
CA SER A 389 4.37 -6.97 -10.03
C SER A 389 5.24 -7.30 -8.85
N GLU A 390 4.68 -7.24 -7.64
CA GLU A 390 5.44 -7.39 -6.41
C GLU A 390 4.84 -8.49 -5.53
N GLU A 391 5.74 -9.25 -4.93
CA GLU A 391 5.43 -10.15 -3.84
C GLU A 391 6.43 -9.90 -2.69
N ARG A 392 5.95 -9.98 -1.44
CA ARG A 392 6.76 -9.71 -0.26
C ARG A 392 6.58 -10.81 0.76
N SER A 393 7.68 -11.34 1.22
CA SER A 393 7.74 -12.16 2.43
C SER A 393 8.49 -11.40 3.54
N ALA A 394 8.65 -12.03 4.68
CA ALA A 394 9.48 -11.49 5.77
C ALA A 394 10.97 -11.46 5.41
N GLU A 395 11.42 -12.36 4.52
CA GLU A 395 12.83 -12.59 4.22
C GLU A 395 13.24 -11.98 2.87
N GLU A 396 12.28 -11.82 1.95
CA GLU A 396 12.56 -11.52 0.56
C GLU A 396 11.47 -10.63 -0.07
N TRP A 397 11.90 -9.72 -0.91
CA TRP A 397 11.05 -9.04 -1.87
C TRP A 397 11.33 -9.58 -3.27
N SER A 398 10.30 -9.87 -4.02
CA SER A 398 10.41 -10.23 -5.43
C SER A 398 9.51 -9.36 -6.30
N GLY A 399 9.93 -9.12 -7.53
CA GLY A 399 9.16 -8.39 -8.52
C GLY A 399 9.39 -8.94 -9.92
N SER A 400 8.36 -8.88 -10.77
CA SER A 400 8.45 -9.35 -12.15
C SER A 400 7.72 -8.42 -13.11
N ASP A 401 8.23 -8.33 -14.31
CA ASP A 401 7.66 -7.71 -15.50
C ASP A 401 7.88 -8.67 -16.68
N PRO A 402 7.12 -8.64 -17.77
CA PRO A 402 7.35 -9.54 -18.89
C PRO A 402 8.83 -9.56 -19.31
N GLY A 403 9.43 -10.74 -19.26
CA GLY A 403 10.85 -10.97 -19.58
C GLY A 403 11.87 -10.56 -18.52
N ARG A 404 11.44 -10.09 -17.35
CA ARG A 404 12.35 -9.64 -16.29
C ARG A 404 11.84 -10.03 -14.90
N SER A 405 12.75 -10.50 -14.05
CA SER A 405 12.43 -10.68 -12.62
C SER A 405 13.58 -10.21 -11.74
N VAL A 406 13.24 -9.73 -10.56
CA VAL A 406 14.18 -9.22 -9.57
C VAL A 406 13.81 -9.81 -8.22
N THR A 407 14.77 -10.36 -7.52
CA THR A 407 14.64 -10.82 -6.14
C THR A 407 15.64 -10.06 -5.29
N LEU A 408 15.21 -9.54 -4.13
CA LEU A 408 16.02 -8.78 -3.19
C LEU A 408 15.83 -9.34 -1.78
N ALA A 409 16.91 -9.83 -1.19
CA ALA A 409 17.01 -10.18 0.20
C ALA A 409 18.02 -9.27 0.90
N ALA A 410 17.73 -8.84 2.11
CA ALA A 410 18.64 -7.97 2.86
C ALA A 410 18.65 -8.34 4.34
N THR A 411 19.74 -8.07 5.01
CA THR A 411 19.93 -8.43 6.42
C THR A 411 20.87 -7.48 7.13
N GLU A 412 20.64 -7.30 8.41
CA GLU A 412 21.63 -6.71 9.29
C GLU A 412 22.78 -7.69 9.56
N THR A 413 24.01 -7.19 9.56
CA THR A 413 25.21 -8.02 9.68
C THR A 413 26.09 -7.58 10.84
N ALA A 414 26.43 -8.51 11.72
CA ALA A 414 27.31 -8.26 12.86
C ALA A 414 28.26 -9.43 13.12
N VAL A 415 29.47 -9.13 13.57
CA VAL A 415 30.45 -10.12 14.03
C VAL A 415 30.87 -9.76 15.47
N GLY A 416 30.67 -10.69 16.39
CA GLY A 416 30.98 -10.46 17.79
C GLY A 416 30.22 -9.29 18.43
N GLY A 417 29.03 -8.98 17.94
CA GLY A 417 28.19 -7.86 18.40
C GLY A 417 28.53 -6.49 17.79
N ALA A 418 29.54 -6.42 16.91
CA ALA A 418 29.89 -5.19 16.20
C ALA A 418 29.40 -5.25 14.73
N PRO A 419 28.94 -4.11 14.14
CA PRO A 419 28.53 -4.07 12.74
C PRO A 419 29.66 -4.52 11.81
N MET A 420 29.36 -5.49 10.94
CA MET A 420 30.30 -6.03 9.94
C MET A 420 30.69 -4.94 8.93
N SER A 421 31.97 -4.93 8.48
CA SER A 421 32.35 -4.03 7.38
C SER A 421 31.83 -4.55 6.03
N ALA A 422 31.61 -3.66 5.07
CA ALA A 422 31.21 -4.03 3.71
C ALA A 422 32.19 -5.00 3.06
N ASP A 423 33.51 -4.78 3.20
CA ASP A 423 34.54 -5.66 2.64
C ASP A 423 34.54 -7.06 3.27
N THR A 424 34.24 -7.16 4.56
CA THR A 424 34.11 -8.45 5.24
C THR A 424 32.89 -9.20 4.74
N PHE A 425 31.74 -8.52 4.61
CA PHE A 425 30.54 -9.10 4.04
C PHE A 425 30.80 -9.67 2.63
N LEU A 426 31.38 -8.84 1.74
CA LEU A 426 31.64 -9.30 0.36
C LEU A 426 32.64 -10.46 0.31
N ARG A 427 33.62 -10.48 1.19
CA ARG A 427 34.57 -11.60 1.25
C ARG A 427 33.92 -12.91 1.74
N GLU A 428 32.98 -12.83 2.68
CA GLU A 428 32.26 -13.99 3.19
C GLU A 428 31.18 -14.48 2.22
N PHE A 429 30.32 -13.60 1.74
CA PHE A 429 29.12 -13.97 0.99
C PHE A 429 29.28 -13.94 -0.53
N ALA A 430 30.15 -13.09 -1.08
CA ALA A 430 30.37 -12.97 -2.51
C ALA A 430 31.61 -13.70 -3.02
N SER A 431 32.27 -14.53 -2.19
CA SER A 431 33.47 -15.28 -2.57
C SER A 431 33.23 -16.28 -3.72
N GLY A 432 32.01 -16.83 -3.83
CA GLY A 432 31.60 -17.77 -4.87
C GLY A 432 31.43 -17.16 -6.26
N LEU A 433 31.44 -15.83 -6.42
CA LEU A 433 31.28 -15.17 -7.72
C LEU A 433 32.48 -15.34 -8.66
N GLY A 434 33.65 -15.76 -8.14
CA GLY A 434 34.85 -15.95 -8.94
C GLY A 434 35.68 -14.68 -9.15
N ARG A 435 36.74 -14.80 -9.97
CA ARG A 435 37.70 -13.71 -10.23
C ARG A 435 37.18 -12.68 -11.22
N ASP A 436 36.22 -13.06 -12.05
CA ASP A 436 35.64 -12.21 -13.10
C ASP A 436 34.42 -11.42 -12.59
N ALA A 437 34.23 -11.35 -11.28
CA ALA A 437 33.17 -10.58 -10.68
C ALA A 437 33.35 -9.09 -10.95
N ILE A 438 32.25 -8.44 -11.32
CA ILE A 438 32.19 -6.98 -11.54
C ILE A 438 32.16 -6.32 -10.17
N GLU A 439 33.05 -5.36 -9.93
CA GLU A 439 33.08 -4.59 -8.70
C GLU A 439 32.36 -3.25 -8.90
N HIS A 440 31.74 -2.76 -7.83
CA HIS A 440 31.05 -1.49 -7.80
C HIS A 440 31.26 -0.77 -6.47
N GLU A 441 31.51 0.53 -6.56
CA GLU A 441 31.60 1.42 -5.40
C GLU A 441 30.76 2.68 -5.64
N SER A 442 29.89 3.02 -4.69
CA SER A 442 29.07 4.22 -4.71
C SER A 442 28.89 4.76 -3.29
N GLY A 443 29.63 5.81 -2.95
CA GLY A 443 29.64 6.33 -1.59
C GLY A 443 30.04 5.26 -0.55
N PRO A 444 29.17 4.95 0.42
CA PRO A 444 29.45 3.91 1.42
C PRO A 444 29.20 2.48 0.90
N VAL A 445 28.55 2.33 -0.25
CA VAL A 445 28.16 1.03 -0.81
C VAL A 445 29.35 0.40 -1.52
N ARG A 446 29.61 -0.85 -1.20
CA ARG A 446 30.53 -1.74 -1.92
C ARG A 446 29.71 -2.90 -2.49
N GLY A 447 30.00 -3.28 -3.73
CA GLY A 447 29.26 -4.36 -4.37
C GLY A 447 30.14 -5.23 -5.27
N ARG A 448 29.73 -6.49 -5.43
CA ARG A 448 30.28 -7.46 -6.37
C ARG A 448 29.15 -8.21 -7.04
N ALA A 449 29.21 -8.37 -8.38
CA ALA A 449 28.22 -9.12 -9.11
C ALA A 449 28.85 -9.99 -10.19
N ARG A 450 28.10 -11.01 -10.61
CA ARG A 450 28.42 -11.85 -11.75
C ARG A 450 27.24 -11.86 -12.71
N LEU A 451 27.56 -11.72 -13.99
CA LEU A 451 26.64 -11.97 -15.08
C LEU A 451 26.87 -13.40 -15.59
N SER A 452 25.83 -14.19 -15.69
CA SER A 452 25.85 -15.53 -16.27
C SER A 452 24.71 -15.70 -17.26
N SER A 453 24.87 -16.56 -18.27
CA SER A 453 23.81 -16.92 -19.21
C SER A 453 23.55 -18.42 -19.12
N ASP A 454 22.31 -18.84 -19.26
CA ASP A 454 21.88 -20.23 -19.29
C ASP A 454 20.89 -20.44 -20.44
N SER A 455 21.18 -21.41 -21.30
CA SER A 455 20.34 -21.81 -22.43
C SER A 455 19.77 -23.23 -22.24
N SER A 456 19.93 -23.83 -21.06
CA SER A 456 19.60 -25.23 -20.80
C SER A 456 18.10 -25.54 -20.95
N THR A 457 17.24 -24.55 -20.83
CA THR A 457 15.76 -24.68 -20.94
C THR A 457 15.21 -24.39 -22.34
N GLY A 458 16.11 -24.11 -23.33
CA GLY A 458 15.72 -23.70 -24.70
C GLY A 458 15.31 -22.23 -24.83
N VAL A 459 15.37 -21.47 -23.74
CA VAL A 459 15.26 -20.01 -23.71
C VAL A 459 16.59 -19.48 -23.20
N ASP A 460 17.17 -18.52 -23.92
CA ASP A 460 18.37 -17.84 -23.47
C ASP A 460 18.01 -16.91 -22.32
N VAL A 461 18.47 -17.23 -21.12
CA VAL A 461 18.22 -16.46 -19.91
C VAL A 461 19.57 -15.94 -19.39
N ALA A 462 19.65 -14.63 -19.15
CA ALA A 462 20.80 -14.07 -18.45
C ALA A 462 20.43 -13.73 -17.00
N THR A 463 21.38 -13.93 -16.09
CA THR A 463 21.20 -13.69 -14.66
C THR A 463 22.34 -12.81 -14.15
N VAL A 464 21.98 -11.72 -13.44
CA VAL A 464 22.89 -10.96 -12.60
C VAL A 464 22.67 -11.41 -11.15
N GLU A 465 23.71 -11.97 -10.55
CA GLU A 465 23.78 -12.26 -9.11
C GLU A 465 24.67 -11.21 -8.46
N GLY A 466 24.12 -10.35 -7.63
CA GLY A 466 24.80 -9.20 -7.05
C GLY A 466 24.71 -9.17 -5.53
N TYR A 467 25.81 -8.80 -4.90
CA TYR A 467 25.95 -8.56 -3.48
C TYR A 467 26.32 -7.09 -3.28
N SER A 468 25.65 -6.42 -2.35
CA SER A 468 25.94 -5.04 -1.98
C SER A 468 25.96 -4.91 -0.48
N ALA A 469 26.87 -4.10 0.07
CA ALA A 469 27.00 -3.95 1.50
C ALA A 469 27.37 -2.51 1.89
N VAL A 470 26.93 -2.13 3.07
CA VAL A 470 27.42 -1.03 3.86
C VAL A 470 27.82 -1.54 5.23
N ARG A 471 28.39 -0.70 6.08
CA ARG A 471 28.71 -1.13 7.45
C ARG A 471 27.46 -1.52 8.21
N GLY A 472 27.37 -2.77 8.65
CA GLY A 472 26.28 -3.32 9.46
C GLY A 472 25.06 -3.80 8.65
N SER A 473 25.08 -3.73 7.32
CA SER A 473 23.98 -4.23 6.50
C SER A 473 24.46 -4.74 5.15
N GLY A 474 23.88 -5.84 4.68
CA GLY A 474 24.17 -6.45 3.39
C GLY A 474 22.88 -6.79 2.64
N ALA A 475 22.95 -6.77 1.32
CA ALA A 475 21.86 -7.15 0.43
C ALA A 475 22.36 -8.09 -0.67
N VAL A 476 21.51 -9.01 -1.06
CA VAL A 476 21.69 -9.92 -2.19
C VAL A 476 20.58 -9.66 -3.18
N ILE A 477 20.92 -9.44 -4.43
CA ILE A 477 19.97 -9.25 -5.51
C ILE A 477 20.21 -10.29 -6.62
N ARG A 478 19.13 -10.86 -7.11
CA ARG A 478 19.14 -11.70 -8.31
C ARG A 478 18.23 -11.07 -9.34
N ILE A 479 18.76 -10.81 -10.54
CA ILE A 479 18.01 -10.25 -11.65
C ILE A 479 18.08 -11.25 -12.79
N VAL A 480 16.93 -11.70 -13.28
CA VAL A 480 16.82 -12.62 -14.41
C VAL A 480 16.19 -11.87 -15.56
N ILE A 481 16.77 -12.00 -16.75
CA ILE A 481 16.32 -11.36 -17.98
C ILE A 481 16.24 -12.39 -19.11
N GLU A 482 15.15 -12.36 -19.86
CA GLU A 482 14.94 -13.24 -21.02
C GLU A 482 15.52 -12.62 -22.31
N ASP A 483 15.62 -11.28 -22.38
CA ASP A 483 16.28 -10.59 -23.49
C ASP A 483 17.74 -10.28 -23.11
N PRO A 484 18.71 -10.91 -23.77
CA PRO A 484 20.13 -10.63 -23.51
C PRO A 484 20.53 -9.16 -23.69
N GLU A 485 19.80 -8.35 -24.46
CA GLU A 485 20.09 -6.93 -24.62
C GLU A 485 19.80 -6.12 -23.35
N ASP A 486 18.98 -6.65 -22.46
CA ASP A 486 18.66 -6.04 -21.16
C ASP A 486 19.77 -6.19 -20.09
N TRP A 487 20.89 -6.83 -20.40
CA TRP A 487 22.00 -7.02 -19.46
C TRP A 487 22.49 -5.70 -18.83
N LYS A 488 22.48 -4.62 -19.63
CA LYS A 488 22.87 -3.29 -19.15
C LYS A 488 21.89 -2.79 -18.11
N TRP A 489 20.59 -2.90 -18.37
CA TRP A 489 19.56 -2.55 -17.42
C TRP A 489 19.69 -3.35 -16.11
N ALA A 490 19.96 -4.65 -16.20
CA ALA A 490 20.12 -5.51 -15.03
C ALA A 490 21.33 -5.07 -14.18
N LEU A 491 22.48 -4.78 -14.79
CA LEU A 491 23.65 -4.28 -14.09
C LEU A 491 23.42 -2.88 -13.49
N ASP A 492 22.78 -1.98 -14.22
CA ASP A 492 22.48 -0.62 -13.73
C ASP A 492 21.47 -0.66 -12.59
N THR A 493 20.50 -1.59 -12.62
CA THR A 493 19.56 -1.85 -11.51
C THR A 493 20.29 -2.32 -10.26
N TRP A 494 21.20 -3.31 -10.37
CA TRP A 494 22.03 -3.72 -9.24
C TRP A 494 22.90 -2.58 -8.70
N ARG A 495 23.56 -1.81 -9.57
CA ARG A 495 24.39 -0.66 -9.16
C ARG A 495 23.59 0.44 -8.48
N GLY A 496 22.31 0.56 -8.80
CA GLY A 496 21.37 1.49 -8.20
C GLY A 496 20.92 1.11 -6.78
N LEU A 497 21.27 -0.09 -6.30
CA LEU A 497 20.91 -0.55 -4.97
C LEU A 497 21.66 0.27 -3.90
N ARG A 498 20.93 0.85 -2.97
CA ARG A 498 21.43 1.79 -1.96
C ARG A 498 20.70 1.65 -0.63
N PRO A 499 21.29 2.09 0.49
CA PRO A 499 20.55 2.28 1.74
C PRO A 499 19.34 3.20 1.55
N ALA A 500 18.21 2.86 2.18
CA ALA A 500 16.91 3.56 2.05
C ALA A 500 16.84 4.87 2.82
#